data_92dec0cf6f187755930ddb7b73043822
#
_entry.id   92dec0cf6f187755930ddb7b73043822
#
_cell.length_a   1.000
_cell.length_b   1.000
_cell.length_c   1.000
_cell.angle_alpha   90.00
_cell.angle_beta   90.00
_cell.angle_gamma   90.00
#
_symmetry.space_group_name_H-M   'P 1'
#
loop_
_entity.id
_entity.type
_entity.pdbx_description
1 polymer ?
#
loop_
_entity_poly.entity_id
_entity_poly.type
_entity_poly.pdbx_seq_one_letter_code
_entity_poly.pdbx_strand_id
1 'polypeptide(L)'
;MFVGVADTNRWGTVQVQIVVSGGLLTDVQVLSSPDSARKSVRINERALPTLTAEAIAAQDANIDSVSGATYTWQSYTISLQSALDAASSAA
;
A
#
# COMPACT_ATOMS: atom_id res chain seq x y z
N MET A 1 -8.24 -12.91 0.92
CA MET A 1 -7.51 -11.86 0.22
C MET A 1 -8.44 -10.68 -0.03
N PHE A 2 -8.01 -9.47 0.30
CA PHE A 2 -8.86 -8.29 0.20
C PHE A 2 -8.16 -7.23 -0.65
N VAL A 3 -8.88 -6.70 -1.64
CA VAL A 3 -8.34 -5.70 -2.57
C VAL A 3 -8.76 -4.30 -2.09
N GLY A 4 -7.80 -3.39 -1.98
CA GLY A 4 -8.06 -2.00 -1.66
C GLY A 4 -8.51 -1.21 -2.87
N VAL A 5 -9.01 0.01 -2.62
CA VAL A 5 -9.39 0.91 -3.71
C VAL A 5 -8.15 1.36 -4.48
N ALA A 6 -8.30 1.57 -5.78
CA ALA A 6 -7.26 2.19 -6.59
C ALA A 6 -7.28 3.70 -6.33
N ASP A 7 -6.18 4.24 -5.79
CA ASP A 7 -6.06 5.67 -5.50
C ASP A 7 -5.09 6.31 -6.48
N THR A 8 -5.56 7.34 -7.16
CA THR A 8 -4.78 8.05 -8.18
C THR A 8 -4.22 9.35 -7.61
N ASN A 9 -2.91 9.54 -7.78
CA ASN A 9 -2.23 10.78 -7.46
C ASN A 9 -1.67 11.39 -8.75
N ARG A 10 -0.94 12.51 -8.63
CA ARG A 10 -0.40 13.21 -9.80
C ARG A 10 0.58 12.37 -10.63
N TRP A 11 1.11 11.29 -10.08
CA TRP A 11 2.11 10.43 -10.75
C TRP A 11 1.50 9.15 -11.32
N GLY A 12 0.29 8.79 -10.90
CA GLY A 12 -0.38 7.59 -11.35
C GLY A 12 -1.24 6.96 -10.26
N THR A 13 -1.56 5.69 -10.41
CA THR A 13 -2.46 4.97 -9.53
C THR A 13 -1.70 3.97 -8.68
N VAL A 14 -2.03 3.90 -7.39
CA VAL A 14 -1.56 2.86 -6.47
C VAL A 14 -2.75 2.05 -6.00
N GLN A 15 -2.64 0.74 -6.12
CA GLN A 15 -3.64 -0.19 -5.60
C GLN A 15 -2.92 -1.37 -4.96
N VAL A 16 -3.36 -1.76 -3.77
CA VAL A 16 -2.81 -2.91 -3.06
C VAL A 16 -3.90 -3.92 -2.76
N GLN A 17 -3.49 -5.17 -2.57
CA GLN A 17 -4.34 -6.19 -1.96
C GLN A 17 -3.59 -6.79 -0.77
N ILE A 18 -4.34 -7.26 0.21
CA ILE A 18 -3.75 -7.81 1.42
C ILE A 18 -4.10 -9.28 1.59
N VAL A 19 -3.21 -9.98 2.27
CA VAL A 19 -3.45 -11.35 2.71
C VAL A 19 -3.55 -11.33 4.23
N VAL A 20 -4.68 -11.82 4.75
CA VAL A 20 -4.92 -11.92 6.18
C VAL A 20 -5.05 -13.40 6.54
N SER A 21 -4.34 -13.84 7.55
CA SER A 21 -4.36 -15.23 8.01
C SER A 21 -4.39 -15.24 9.53
N GLY A 22 -5.36 -15.96 10.11
CA GLY A 22 -5.51 -16.04 11.56
C GLY A 22 -5.76 -14.69 12.23
N GLY A 23 -6.41 -13.76 11.54
CA GLY A 23 -6.67 -12.42 12.05
C GLY A 23 -5.49 -11.45 11.91
N LEU A 24 -4.39 -11.88 11.29
CA LEU A 24 -3.19 -11.06 11.13
C LEU A 24 -2.92 -10.73 9.68
N LEU A 25 -2.47 -9.50 9.43
CA LEU A 25 -1.96 -9.08 8.12
C LEU A 25 -0.61 -9.77 7.89
N THR A 26 -0.56 -10.65 6.88
CA THR A 26 0.66 -11.43 6.59
C THR A 26 1.41 -10.94 5.36
N ASP A 27 0.72 -10.26 4.44
CA ASP A 27 1.36 -9.72 3.25
C ASP A 27 0.54 -8.57 2.67
N VAL A 28 1.21 -7.70 1.94
CA VAL A 28 0.60 -6.63 1.14
C VAL A 28 1.20 -6.74 -0.26
N GLN A 29 0.35 -6.95 -1.26
CA GLN A 29 0.77 -7.08 -2.65
C GLN A 29 0.36 -5.82 -3.40
N VAL A 30 1.29 -5.21 -4.12
CA VAL A 30 1.03 -4.02 -4.93
C VAL A 30 0.54 -4.46 -6.29
N LEU A 31 -0.73 -4.16 -6.59
CA LEU A 31 -1.35 -4.51 -7.88
C LEU A 31 -1.05 -3.46 -8.94
N SER A 32 -0.91 -2.20 -8.54
CA SER A 32 -0.62 -1.10 -9.46
C SER A 32 0.20 -0.05 -8.73
N SER A 33 1.16 0.52 -9.43
CA SER A 33 1.97 1.64 -8.95
C SER A 33 2.38 2.51 -10.14
N PRO A 34 2.70 3.81 -9.90
CA PRO A 34 3.14 4.70 -10.99
C PRO A 34 4.40 4.15 -11.68
N ASP A 35 4.32 4.00 -12.99
CA ASP A 35 5.41 3.46 -13.81
C ASP A 35 5.70 4.28 -15.07
N SER A 36 5.01 5.42 -15.24
CA SER A 36 5.12 6.25 -16.43
C SER A 36 6.38 7.10 -16.48
N ALA A 37 7.04 7.32 -15.33
CA ALA A 37 8.27 8.08 -15.25
C ALA A 37 9.36 7.24 -14.57
N ARG A 38 10.58 7.25 -15.15
CA ARG A 38 11.69 6.48 -14.63
C ARG A 38 11.99 6.81 -13.16
N LYS A 39 11.90 8.09 -12.80
CA LYS A 39 12.12 8.54 -11.42
C LYS A 39 11.09 7.93 -10.45
N SER A 40 9.82 7.88 -10.87
CA SER A 40 8.75 7.27 -10.07
C SER A 40 8.99 5.77 -9.87
N VAL A 41 9.44 5.07 -10.91
CA VAL A 41 9.75 3.64 -10.83
C VAL A 41 10.85 3.39 -9.80
N ARG A 42 11.94 4.17 -9.83
CA ARG A 42 13.05 4.03 -8.89
C ARG A 42 12.63 4.31 -7.45
N ILE A 43 11.84 5.36 -7.24
CA ILE A 43 11.34 5.72 -5.91
C ILE A 43 10.48 4.56 -5.37
N ASN A 44 9.58 4.03 -6.19
CA ASN A 44 8.67 2.98 -5.78
C ASN A 44 9.39 1.64 -5.53
N GLU A 45 10.41 1.30 -6.29
CA GLU A 45 11.22 0.10 -6.06
C GLU A 45 11.83 0.10 -4.65
N ARG A 46 12.14 1.28 -4.11
CA ARG A 46 12.70 1.43 -2.77
C ARG A 46 11.60 1.57 -1.71
N ALA A 47 10.58 2.36 -2.02
CA ALA A 47 9.56 2.75 -1.05
C ALA A 47 8.56 1.62 -0.78
N LEU A 48 8.12 0.91 -1.81
CA LEU A 48 7.04 -0.08 -1.65
C LEU A 48 7.41 -1.24 -0.71
N PRO A 49 8.60 -1.85 -0.81
CA PRO A 49 8.99 -2.88 0.16
C PRO A 49 9.07 -2.35 1.60
N THR A 50 9.54 -1.12 1.78
CA THR A 50 9.61 -0.49 3.10
C THR A 50 8.22 -0.26 3.69
N LEU A 51 7.30 0.28 2.89
CA LEU A 51 5.92 0.51 3.32
C LEU A 51 5.23 -0.81 3.67
N THR A 52 5.44 -1.85 2.90
CA THR A 52 4.87 -3.17 3.16
C THR A 52 5.41 -3.76 4.46
N ALA A 53 6.72 -3.68 4.69
CA ALA A 53 7.33 -4.16 5.93
C ALA A 53 6.77 -3.41 7.16
N GLU A 54 6.63 -2.09 7.05
CA GLU A 54 6.06 -1.28 8.12
C GLU A 54 4.58 -1.61 8.37
N ALA A 55 3.81 -1.81 7.31
CA ALA A 55 2.39 -2.17 7.43
C ALA A 55 2.22 -3.50 8.16
N ILE A 56 3.01 -4.49 7.84
CA ILE A 56 2.97 -5.80 8.49
C ILE A 56 3.40 -5.68 9.96
N ALA A 57 4.45 -4.91 10.23
CA ALA A 57 4.94 -4.70 11.59
C ALA A 57 3.91 -3.96 12.45
N ALA A 58 3.24 -2.94 11.90
CA ALA A 58 2.24 -2.15 12.61
C ALA A 58 0.87 -2.82 12.64
N GLN A 59 0.59 -3.73 11.72
CA GLN A 59 -0.74 -4.32 11.52
C GLN A 59 -1.81 -3.25 11.26
N ASP A 60 -1.44 -2.18 10.54
CA ASP A 60 -2.26 -1.00 10.32
C ASP A 60 -1.74 -0.22 9.11
N ALA A 61 -2.59 0.67 8.60
CA ALA A 61 -2.22 1.61 7.54
C ALA A 61 -1.58 2.91 8.07
N ASN A 62 -1.53 3.08 9.39
CA ASN A 62 -0.91 4.25 10.03
C ASN A 62 0.61 4.03 10.12
N ILE A 63 1.28 4.18 8.99
CA ILE A 63 2.72 3.95 8.85
C ILE A 63 3.41 5.22 8.40
N ASP A 64 4.71 5.31 8.70
CA ASP A 64 5.51 6.50 8.37
C ASP A 64 5.74 6.62 6.86
N SER A 65 5.82 7.87 6.40
CA SER A 65 6.15 8.13 4.99
C SER A 65 7.62 7.83 4.72
N VAL A 66 7.91 7.46 3.47
CA VAL A 66 9.27 7.27 2.99
C VAL A 66 9.71 8.57 2.31
N SER A 67 10.89 9.07 2.68
CA SER A 67 11.43 10.31 2.12
C SER A 67 11.50 10.24 0.59
N GLY A 68 10.95 11.25 -0.08
CA GLY A 68 10.88 11.33 -1.53
C GLY A 68 9.73 10.56 -2.15
N ALA A 69 8.93 9.86 -1.37
CA ALA A 69 7.81 9.04 -1.87
C ALA A 69 6.47 9.40 -1.20
N THR A 70 6.26 10.67 -0.88
CA THR A 70 5.07 11.13 -0.15
C THR A 70 3.77 10.81 -0.88
N TYR A 71 3.71 11.02 -2.20
CA TYR A 71 2.50 10.73 -2.98
C TYR A 71 2.21 9.23 -3.03
N THR A 72 3.23 8.41 -3.22
CA THR A 72 3.09 6.95 -3.20
C THR A 72 2.63 6.49 -1.82
N TRP A 73 3.22 7.03 -0.76
CA TRP A 73 2.81 6.73 0.62
C TRP A 73 1.35 7.07 0.88
N GLN A 74 0.90 8.25 0.45
CA GLN A 74 -0.51 8.66 0.62
C GLN A 74 -1.46 7.70 -0.08
N SER A 75 -1.22 7.41 -1.36
CA SER A 75 -2.09 6.51 -2.13
C SER A 75 -2.01 5.07 -1.63
N TYR A 76 -0.83 4.62 -1.22
CA TYR A 76 -0.62 3.30 -0.62
C TYR A 76 -1.45 3.14 0.65
N THR A 77 -1.39 4.13 1.56
CA THR A 77 -2.12 4.07 2.83
C THR A 77 -3.63 4.15 2.63
N ILE A 78 -4.11 4.92 1.67
CA ILE A 78 -5.53 4.99 1.33
C ILE A 78 -6.02 3.62 0.85
N SER A 79 -5.31 3.01 -0.09
CA SER A 79 -5.66 1.70 -0.62
C SER A 79 -5.57 0.62 0.47
N LEU A 80 -4.51 0.64 1.27
CA LEU A 80 -4.31 -0.30 2.38
C LEU A 80 -5.42 -0.18 3.41
N GLN A 81 -5.79 1.05 3.80
CA GLN A 81 -6.86 1.25 4.78
C GLN A 81 -8.18 0.68 4.29
N SER A 82 -8.52 0.88 3.01
CA SER A 82 -9.76 0.34 2.45
C SER A 82 -9.75 -1.20 2.45
N ALA A 83 -8.60 -1.82 2.17
CA ALA A 83 -8.46 -3.27 2.21
C ALA A 83 -8.59 -3.81 3.65
N LEU A 84 -8.00 -3.11 4.62
CA LEU A 84 -8.12 -3.46 6.04
C LEU A 84 -9.57 -3.32 6.53
N ASP A 85 -10.27 -2.28 6.10
CA ASP A 85 -11.68 -2.08 6.42
C ASP A 85 -12.54 -3.21 5.85
N ALA A 86 -12.26 -3.64 4.63
CA ALA A 86 -12.95 -4.78 4.00
C ALA A 86 -12.72 -6.07 4.79
N ALA A 87 -11.49 -6.32 5.22
CA ALA A 87 -11.14 -7.49 6.02
C ALA A 87 -11.84 -7.46 7.38
N SER A 88 -11.90 -6.30 8.02
CA SER A 88 -12.58 -6.11 9.31
C SER A 88 -14.08 -6.35 9.18
N SER A 89 -14.69 -5.88 8.08
CA SER A 89 -16.13 -6.06 7.82
C SER A 89 -16.48 -7.51 7.50
N ALA A 90 -15.54 -8.29 6.95
CA ALA A 90 -15.75 -9.69 6.59
C ALA A 90 -15.55 -10.64 7.77
N ALA A 91 -14.96 -10.18 8.85
CA ALA A 91 -14.63 -11.00 10.02
C ALA A 91 -15.86 -11.34 10.88
#